data_8a26051ca1189121e33df8823295fecd
#
_entry.id   8a26051ca1189121e33df8823295fecd
#
_cell.length_a   1.000
_cell.length_b   1.000
_cell.length_c   1.000
_cell.angle_alpha   90.00
_cell.angle_beta   90.00
_cell.angle_gamma   90.00
#
_symmetry.space_group_name_H-M   'P 1'
#
loop_
_entity.id
_entity.type
_entity.pdbx_description
1 polymer ?
#
loop_
_entity_poly.entity_id
_entity_poly.type
_entity_poly.pdbx_seq_one_letter_code
_entity_poly.pdbx_strand_id
1 'polypeptide(L)'
;QKIKPDHHTIMMYDAGMFYHAHGLHAEVEYLIKHYADNVFQNVHALDAFMSYDIPLKNCMFTKVSPLVRYDYMGDHSDGYRYLNGVVNDAGSLIINDHKRSRITTGATFSFNKPFISDIRLNYEKYFYDNNAFAKPSEKTKFVIEVMTKF
;
A
#
# COMPACT_ATOMS: atom_id res chain seq x y z
N GLN A 1 33.83 -3.66 24.39
CA GLN A 1 32.63 -2.87 24.74
C GLN A 1 31.40 -3.59 24.17
N LYS A 2 30.52 -4.12 25.06
CA LYS A 2 29.25 -4.70 24.63
C LYS A 2 28.36 -3.55 24.14
N ILE A 3 28.11 -3.47 22.86
CA ILE A 3 27.08 -2.59 22.29
C ILE A 3 25.75 -3.07 22.86
N LYS A 4 25.14 -2.27 23.73
CA LYS A 4 23.75 -2.52 24.15
C LYS A 4 22.88 -2.33 22.91
N PRO A 5 21.97 -3.25 22.59
CA PRO A 5 21.00 -3.00 21.54
C PRO A 5 20.16 -1.78 21.95
N ASP A 6 20.18 -0.75 21.11
CA ASP A 6 19.30 0.41 21.31
C ASP A 6 17.85 -0.07 21.14
N HIS A 7 17.10 0.01 22.22
CA HIS A 7 15.68 -0.30 22.20
C HIS A 7 14.91 0.97 21.81
N HIS A 8 14.34 0.99 20.61
CA HIS A 8 13.51 2.09 20.15
C HIS A 8 12.05 1.80 20.49
N THR A 9 11.39 2.74 21.17
CA THR A 9 9.96 2.66 21.41
C THR A 9 9.22 3.18 20.19
N ILE A 10 8.40 2.33 19.60
CA ILE A 10 7.57 2.65 18.42
C ILE A 10 6.13 2.76 18.90
N MET A 11 5.48 3.85 18.55
CA MET A 11 4.04 4.03 18.70
C MET A 11 3.40 4.06 17.33
N MET A 12 2.31 3.29 17.16
CA MET A 12 1.53 3.28 15.92
C MET A 12 0.09 3.62 16.25
N TYR A 13 -0.47 4.52 15.48
CA TYR A 13 -1.87 4.91 15.54
C TYR A 13 -2.46 4.73 14.16
N ASP A 14 -3.63 4.12 14.10
CA ASP A 14 -4.40 4.00 12.87
C ASP A 14 -5.84 4.46 13.10
N ALA A 15 -6.45 4.97 12.05
CA ALA A 15 -7.85 5.28 12.00
C ALA A 15 -8.39 4.99 10.60
N GLY A 16 -9.44 4.20 10.53
CA GLY A 16 -10.06 3.81 9.27
C GLY A 16 -11.56 4.04 9.28
N MET A 17 -12.10 4.24 8.09
CA MET A 17 -13.52 4.34 7.82
C MET A 17 -13.86 3.52 6.59
N PHE A 18 -14.96 2.80 6.64
CA PHE A 18 -15.46 2.06 5.49
C PHE A 18 -16.95 2.36 5.26
N TYR A 19 -17.35 2.28 4.02
CA TYR A 19 -18.73 2.41 3.59
C TYR A 19 -19.08 1.29 2.62
N HIS A 20 -20.21 0.61 2.85
CA HIS A 20 -20.71 -0.42 1.96
C HIS A 20 -22.24 -0.31 1.87
N ALA A 21 -22.72 0.20 0.76
CA ALA A 21 -24.14 0.22 0.43
C ALA A 21 -24.38 0.36 -1.07
N HIS A 22 -25.49 -0.19 -1.56
CA HIS A 22 -25.96 -0.05 -2.95
C HIS A 22 -24.91 -0.42 -4.02
N GLY A 23 -24.07 -1.42 -3.72
CA GLY A 23 -22.98 -1.85 -4.60
C GLY A 23 -21.72 -0.99 -4.52
N LEU A 24 -21.72 0.12 -3.80
CA LEU A 24 -20.54 0.93 -3.54
C LEU A 24 -19.78 0.37 -2.32
N HIS A 25 -18.48 0.17 -2.48
CA HIS A 25 -17.52 -0.13 -1.43
C HIS A 25 -16.49 0.99 -1.42
N ALA A 26 -16.30 1.62 -0.28
CA ALA A 26 -15.28 2.64 -0.09
C ALA A 26 -14.61 2.46 1.27
N GLU A 27 -13.29 2.56 1.28
CA GLU A 27 -12.47 2.43 2.48
C GLU A 27 -11.39 3.51 2.47
N VAL A 28 -11.12 4.06 3.63
CA VAL A 28 -9.99 4.98 3.86
C VAL A 28 -9.36 4.61 5.18
N GLU A 29 -8.06 4.40 5.18
CA GLU A 29 -7.25 4.12 6.37
C GLU A 29 -6.07 5.08 6.42
N TYR A 30 -5.82 5.63 7.60
CA TYR A 30 -4.69 6.50 7.85
C TYR A 30 -3.89 5.99 9.04
N LEU A 31 -2.58 5.85 8.84
CA LEU A 31 -1.65 5.31 9.82
C LEU A 31 -0.54 6.32 10.10
N ILE A 32 -0.22 6.48 11.38
CA ILE A 32 0.94 7.24 11.86
C ILE A 32 1.85 6.29 12.64
N LYS A 33 3.12 6.27 12.28
CA LYS A 33 4.17 5.60 13.04
C LYS A 33 5.11 6.65 13.62
N HIS A 34 5.25 6.66 14.92
CA HIS A 34 6.09 7.60 15.68
C HIS A 34 7.17 6.85 16.45
N TYR A 35 8.38 7.37 16.42
CA TYR A 35 9.51 6.89 17.22
C TYR A 35 9.74 7.84 18.40
N ALA A 36 9.57 7.34 19.62
CA ALA A 36 9.63 8.15 20.85
C ALA A 36 10.99 8.80 21.11
N ASP A 37 12.05 8.25 20.56
CA ASP A 37 13.43 8.75 20.69
C ASP A 37 13.85 9.71 19.56
N ASN A 38 12.96 9.96 18.60
CA ASN A 38 13.23 10.80 17.42
C ASN A 38 14.45 10.38 16.58
N VAL A 39 14.91 9.14 16.69
CA VAL A 39 16.02 8.62 15.89
C VAL A 39 15.61 8.45 14.43
N PHE A 40 14.34 8.09 14.19
CA PHE A 40 13.75 7.97 12.86
C PHE A 40 12.66 9.01 12.68
N GLN A 41 12.39 9.35 11.43
CA GLN A 41 11.28 10.25 11.09
C GLN A 41 9.93 9.58 11.37
N ASN A 42 8.94 10.40 11.73
CA ASN A 42 7.56 9.95 11.79
C ASN A 42 7.07 9.60 10.39
N VAL A 43 6.42 8.46 10.25
CA VAL A 43 5.91 7.98 8.98
C VAL A 43 4.40 8.08 8.97
N HIS A 44 3.87 8.61 7.89
CA HIS A 44 2.45 8.66 7.61
C HIS A 44 2.14 7.76 6.43
N ALA A 45 1.09 6.97 6.54
CA ALA A 45 0.58 6.17 5.45
C ALA A 45 -0.91 6.44 5.27
N LEU A 46 -1.37 6.43 4.04
CA LEU A 46 -2.77 6.54 3.66
C LEU A 46 -3.10 5.46 2.65
N ASP A 47 -4.18 4.74 2.88
CA ASP A 47 -4.82 3.85 1.93
C ASP A 47 -6.24 4.35 1.68
N ALA A 48 -6.62 4.49 0.43
CA ALA A 48 -7.97 4.85 0.03
C ALA A 48 -8.41 3.95 -1.13
N PHE A 49 -9.50 3.24 -0.95
CA PHE A 49 -10.05 2.29 -1.91
C PHE A 49 -11.51 2.60 -2.21
N MET A 50 -11.90 2.45 -3.47
CA MET A 50 -13.29 2.52 -3.89
C MET A 50 -13.55 1.53 -5.02
N SER A 51 -14.66 0.81 -4.93
CA SER A 51 -15.18 -0.03 -6.02
C SER A 51 -16.70 0.06 -6.10
N TYR A 52 -17.24 -0.27 -7.27
CA TYR A 52 -18.67 -0.28 -7.50
C TYR A 52 -19.11 -1.55 -8.22
N ASP A 53 -20.05 -2.28 -7.61
CA ASP A 53 -20.58 -3.53 -8.13
C ASP A 53 -21.69 -3.28 -9.16
N ILE A 54 -21.45 -3.63 -10.41
CA ILE A 54 -22.40 -3.54 -11.52
C ILE A 54 -22.90 -4.95 -11.86
N PRO A 55 -24.13 -5.31 -11.47
CA PRO A 55 -24.69 -6.59 -11.85
C PRO A 55 -24.97 -6.66 -13.36
N LEU A 56 -24.57 -7.74 -14.00
CA LEU A 56 -24.78 -7.99 -15.41
C LEU A 56 -25.88 -9.05 -15.61
N LYS A 57 -26.81 -8.77 -16.53
CA LYS A 57 -27.87 -9.70 -16.93
C LYS A 57 -27.55 -10.28 -18.30
N ASN A 58 -27.81 -11.60 -18.44
CA ASN A 58 -27.68 -12.31 -19.72
C ASN A 58 -26.24 -12.26 -20.32
N CYS A 59 -25.22 -12.27 -19.48
CA CYS A 59 -23.84 -12.27 -19.88
C CYS A 59 -23.10 -13.46 -19.22
N MET A 60 -21.95 -13.82 -19.77
CA MET A 60 -21.05 -14.81 -19.17
C MET A 60 -20.59 -14.38 -17.78
N PHE A 61 -20.41 -13.07 -17.58
CA PHE A 61 -20.13 -12.48 -16.29
C PHE A 61 -21.41 -12.16 -15.55
N THR A 62 -21.46 -12.41 -14.26
CA THR A 62 -22.59 -12.05 -13.39
C THR A 62 -22.47 -10.65 -12.83
N LYS A 63 -21.22 -10.18 -12.71
CA LYS A 63 -20.91 -8.88 -12.14
C LYS A 63 -19.58 -8.36 -12.68
N VAL A 64 -19.48 -7.05 -12.83
CA VAL A 64 -18.24 -6.32 -13.06
C VAL A 64 -18.09 -5.28 -11.96
N SER A 65 -16.92 -5.24 -11.32
CA SER A 65 -16.62 -4.30 -10.24
C SER A 65 -15.39 -3.47 -10.61
N PRO A 66 -15.54 -2.31 -11.26
CA PRO A 66 -14.46 -1.36 -11.43
C PRO A 66 -13.96 -0.89 -10.06
N LEU A 67 -12.65 -0.63 -9.96
CA LEU A 67 -12.02 -0.19 -8.73
C LEU A 67 -10.96 0.88 -8.99
N VAL A 68 -10.75 1.70 -7.98
CA VAL A 68 -9.63 2.61 -7.85
C VAL A 68 -9.11 2.54 -6.42
N ARG A 69 -7.78 2.55 -6.29
CA ARG A 69 -7.09 2.57 -4.99
C ARG A 69 -5.92 3.54 -5.07
N TYR A 70 -5.73 4.27 -4.00
CA TYR A 70 -4.61 5.15 -3.79
C TYR A 70 -3.89 4.76 -2.51
N ASP A 71 -2.61 4.44 -2.61
CA ASP A 71 -1.74 4.15 -1.49
C ASP A 71 -0.66 5.24 -1.41
N TYR A 72 -0.42 5.73 -0.22
CA TYR A 72 0.64 6.69 0.07
C TYR A 72 1.45 6.22 1.26
N MET A 73 2.76 6.32 1.15
CA MET A 73 3.69 6.11 2.26
C MET A 73 4.67 7.27 2.31
N GLY A 74 4.73 7.92 3.46
CA GLY A 74 5.68 8.98 3.74
C GLY A 74 7.12 8.47 3.81
N ASP A 75 8.06 9.38 3.89
CA ASP A 75 9.48 9.07 4.01
C ASP A 75 9.76 8.35 5.34
N HIS A 76 10.38 7.18 5.25
CA HIS A 76 10.83 6.35 6.38
C HIS A 76 12.36 6.21 6.36
N SER A 77 13.06 7.12 5.72
CA SER A 77 14.51 7.14 5.71
C SER A 77 15.09 7.60 7.05
N ASP A 78 16.34 7.23 7.32
CA ASP A 78 17.11 7.64 8.52
C ASP A 78 17.52 9.13 8.50
N GLY A 79 16.67 10.02 8.00
CA GLY A 79 17.00 11.42 7.75
C GLY A 79 17.55 12.17 8.96
N TYR A 80 17.18 11.78 10.18
CA TYR A 80 17.66 12.45 11.39
C TYR A 80 19.10 12.09 11.76
N ARG A 81 19.54 10.87 11.51
CA ARG A 81 20.94 10.46 11.74
C ARG A 81 21.91 11.20 10.81
N TYR A 82 21.47 11.53 9.60
CA TYR A 82 22.26 12.31 8.65
C TYR A 82 22.37 13.79 9.06
N LEU A 83 21.29 14.37 9.57
CA LEU A 83 21.25 15.79 9.95
C LEU A 83 22.11 16.11 11.17
N ASN A 84 22.31 15.15 12.08
CA ASN A 84 23.08 15.35 13.29
C ASN A 84 24.56 14.93 13.20
N GLY A 85 25.05 14.64 11.98
CA GLY A 85 26.46 14.30 11.76
C GLY A 85 26.92 12.99 12.43
N VAL A 86 26.00 12.16 12.87
CA VAL A 86 26.31 10.80 13.31
C VAL A 86 26.60 9.99 12.07
N VAL A 87 27.88 9.95 11.72
CA VAL A 87 28.39 9.10 10.64
C VAL A 87 28.02 7.66 10.99
N ASN A 88 27.36 6.99 10.08
CA ASN A 88 27.15 5.56 10.16
C ASN A 88 28.49 4.84 10.28
N ASP A 89 28.80 4.35 11.45
CA ASP A 89 29.78 3.30 11.59
C ASP A 89 29.35 2.11 10.74
N ALA A 90 30.30 1.56 9.98
CA ALA A 90 30.05 0.42 9.10
C ALA A 90 29.26 -0.67 9.83
N GLY A 91 27.98 -0.81 9.52
CA GLY A 91 27.07 -1.79 10.16
C GLY A 91 25.72 -1.24 10.61
N SER A 92 25.47 0.07 10.58
CA SER A 92 24.14 0.58 10.84
C SER A 92 23.25 0.41 9.59
N LEU A 93 22.06 -0.13 9.82
CA LEU A 93 21.04 -0.28 8.77
C LEU A 93 20.63 1.11 8.29
N ILE A 94 21.03 1.47 7.07
CA ILE A 94 20.51 2.64 6.39
C ILE A 94 19.14 2.23 5.82
N ILE A 95 18.07 2.74 6.41
CA ILE A 95 16.74 2.58 5.86
C ILE A 95 16.55 3.65 4.79
N ASN A 96 16.66 3.25 3.54
CA ASN A 96 16.37 4.09 2.38
C ASN A 96 14.95 3.81 1.87
N ASP A 97 13.96 4.05 2.69
CA ASP A 97 12.55 3.86 2.33
C ASP A 97 11.90 5.22 2.09
N HIS A 98 12.15 5.75 0.89
CA HIS A 98 11.68 7.08 0.49
C HIS A 98 10.18 7.11 0.26
N LYS A 99 9.64 8.31 0.40
CA LYS A 99 8.26 8.66 0.09
C LYS A 99 7.86 8.12 -1.28
N ARG A 100 6.72 7.44 -1.31
CA ARG A 100 6.12 6.91 -2.53
C ARG A 100 4.60 6.91 -2.48
N SER A 101 4.00 6.91 -3.64
CA SER A 101 2.58 6.66 -3.78
C SER A 101 2.29 5.70 -4.94
N ARG A 102 1.13 5.06 -4.89
CA ARG A 102 0.65 4.15 -5.91
C ARG A 102 -0.81 4.46 -6.22
N ILE A 103 -1.14 4.49 -7.49
CA ILE A 103 -2.53 4.44 -7.96
C ILE A 103 -2.74 3.09 -8.62
N THR A 104 -3.77 2.39 -8.17
CA THR A 104 -4.26 1.16 -8.80
C THR A 104 -5.62 1.42 -9.39
N THR A 105 -5.80 1.11 -10.67
CA THR A 105 -7.11 1.11 -11.33
C THR A 105 -7.34 -0.25 -11.96
N GLY A 106 -8.58 -0.70 -11.95
CA GLY A 106 -8.86 -2.02 -12.50
C GLY A 106 -10.32 -2.40 -12.48
N ALA A 107 -10.59 -3.67 -12.75
CA ALA A 107 -11.91 -4.24 -12.65
C ALA A 107 -11.84 -5.72 -12.28
N THR A 108 -12.80 -6.17 -11.48
CA THR A 108 -13.04 -7.58 -11.19
C THR A 108 -14.23 -8.06 -11.99
N PHE A 109 -14.08 -9.18 -12.70
CA PHE A 109 -15.10 -9.85 -13.47
C PHE A 109 -15.47 -11.14 -12.76
N SER A 110 -16.70 -11.25 -12.29
CA SER A 110 -17.19 -12.38 -11.53
C SER A 110 -18.02 -13.33 -12.40
N PHE A 111 -17.81 -14.64 -12.21
CA PHE A 111 -18.52 -15.73 -12.86
C PHE A 111 -19.18 -16.62 -11.80
N ASN A 112 -20.32 -17.22 -12.16
CA ASN A 112 -20.97 -18.22 -11.31
C ASN A 112 -21.02 -19.62 -11.94
N LYS A 113 -20.73 -19.73 -13.24
CA LYS A 113 -20.76 -21.01 -13.97
C LYS A 113 -19.54 -21.13 -14.88
N PRO A 114 -18.94 -22.34 -15.03
CA PRO A 114 -19.28 -23.60 -14.36
C PRO A 114 -18.90 -23.67 -12.89
N PHE A 115 -18.04 -22.77 -12.39
CA PHE A 115 -17.63 -22.62 -10.99
C PHE A 115 -17.58 -21.14 -10.63
N ILE A 116 -17.67 -20.86 -9.35
CA ILE A 116 -17.54 -19.48 -8.83
C ILE A 116 -16.09 -19.05 -9.01
N SER A 117 -15.87 -18.05 -9.84
CA SER A 117 -14.52 -17.50 -10.05
C SER A 117 -14.55 -16.00 -10.33
N ASP A 118 -13.46 -15.36 -9.99
CA ASP A 118 -13.22 -13.95 -10.26
C ASP A 118 -11.93 -13.80 -11.07
N ILE A 119 -11.98 -12.99 -12.11
CA ILE A 119 -10.80 -12.52 -12.84
C ILE A 119 -10.63 -11.04 -12.50
N ARG A 120 -9.47 -10.68 -11.94
CA ARG A 120 -9.15 -9.29 -11.62
C ARG A 120 -8.04 -8.80 -12.55
N LEU A 121 -8.28 -7.67 -13.19
CA LEU A 121 -7.34 -6.98 -14.06
C LEU A 121 -7.01 -5.63 -13.42
N ASN A 122 -5.77 -5.42 -13.01
CA ASN A 122 -5.33 -4.19 -12.39
C ASN A 122 -4.16 -3.58 -13.14
N TYR A 123 -4.15 -2.27 -13.21
CA TYR A 123 -3.02 -1.47 -13.62
C TYR A 123 -2.53 -0.69 -12.41
N GLU A 124 -1.26 -0.87 -12.04
CA GLU A 124 -0.61 -0.19 -10.93
C GLU A 124 0.42 0.79 -11.46
N LYS A 125 0.31 2.04 -11.04
CA LYS A 125 1.30 3.08 -11.34
C LYS A 125 1.90 3.61 -10.05
N TYR A 126 3.23 3.52 -9.98
CA TYR A 126 4.01 4.00 -8.83
C TYR A 126 4.62 5.36 -9.12
N PHE A 127 4.68 6.19 -8.09
CA PHE A 127 5.30 7.51 -8.09
C PHE A 127 6.27 7.57 -6.91
N TYR A 128 7.50 7.94 -7.20
CA TYR A 128 8.57 8.06 -6.22
C TYR A 128 9.03 9.51 -6.16
N ASP A 129 9.42 9.95 -4.98
CA ASP A 129 10.07 11.25 -4.80
C ASP A 129 11.46 11.24 -5.48
N ASN A 130 12.14 10.07 -5.43
CA ASN A 130 13.39 9.84 -6.13
C ASN A 130 13.39 8.44 -6.78
N ASN A 131 13.35 8.39 -8.10
CA ASN A 131 13.31 7.15 -8.89
C ASN A 131 14.56 6.26 -8.73
N ALA A 132 15.68 6.80 -8.24
CA ALA A 132 16.88 6.00 -7.99
C ALA A 132 16.67 4.92 -6.93
N PHE A 133 15.68 5.10 -6.05
CA PHE A 133 15.36 4.17 -4.97
C PHE A 133 14.15 3.29 -5.25
N ALA A 134 13.61 3.34 -6.47
CA ALA A 134 12.48 2.50 -6.86
C ALA A 134 12.84 1.01 -6.78
N LYS A 135 12.14 0.25 -5.94
CA LYS A 135 12.33 -1.20 -5.83
C LYS A 135 11.87 -1.89 -7.12
N PRO A 136 12.56 -2.95 -7.59
CA PRO A 136 12.14 -3.67 -8.80
C PRO A 136 10.70 -4.19 -8.77
N SER A 137 10.20 -4.57 -7.58
CA SER A 137 8.83 -5.06 -7.36
C SER A 137 7.77 -3.96 -7.38
N GLU A 138 8.17 -2.71 -7.17
CA GLU A 138 7.28 -1.54 -7.05
C GLU A 138 7.36 -0.65 -8.30
N LYS A 139 7.41 -1.26 -9.47
CA LYS A 139 7.34 -0.57 -10.76
C LYS A 139 5.93 -0.62 -11.33
N THR A 140 5.64 0.32 -12.22
CA THR A 140 4.39 0.31 -13.00
C THR A 140 4.21 -1.04 -13.68
N LYS A 141 3.05 -1.66 -13.49
CA LYS A 141 2.77 -3.02 -13.98
C LYS A 141 1.29 -3.28 -14.21
N PHE A 142 1.01 -4.27 -15.02
CA PHE A 142 -0.30 -4.93 -15.08
C PHE A 142 -0.29 -6.18 -14.21
N VAL A 143 -1.38 -6.40 -13.48
CA VAL A 143 -1.58 -7.57 -12.63
C VAL A 143 -2.87 -8.26 -13.06
N ILE A 144 -2.78 -9.56 -13.32
CA ILE A 144 -3.93 -10.43 -13.62
C ILE A 144 -3.99 -11.47 -12.51
N GLU A 145 -5.11 -11.51 -11.81
CA GLU A 145 -5.36 -12.50 -10.75
C GLU A 145 -6.59 -13.32 -11.11
N VAL A 146 -6.50 -14.62 -10.90
CA VAL A 146 -7.63 -15.55 -11.06
C VAL A 146 -7.86 -16.25 -9.74
N MET A 147 -9.05 -16.08 -9.20
CA MET A 147 -9.49 -16.73 -7.95
C MET A 147 -10.65 -17.67 -8.27
N THR A 148 -10.54 -18.92 -7.83
CA THR A 148 -11.60 -19.94 -8.00
C THR A 148 -11.99 -20.49 -6.64
N LYS A 149 -13.30 -20.70 -6.43
CA LYS A 149 -13.85 -21.39 -5.27
C LYS A 149 -14.41 -22.75 -5.72
N PHE A 150 -13.95 -23.79 -5.07
CA PHE A 150 -14.40 -25.17 -5.25
C PHE A 150 -15.37 -25.55 -4.15
#